data_1e2888c72510a039d851af77c119c38c
#
_entry.id   1e2888c72510a039d851af77c119c38c
#
_cell.length_a   1.000
_cell.length_b   1.000
_cell.length_c   1.000
_cell.angle_alpha   90.00
_cell.angle_beta   90.00
_cell.angle_gamma   90.00
#
_symmetry.space_group_name_H-M   'P 1'
#
loop_
_entity.id
_entity.type
_entity.pdbx_description
1 polymer ?
#
loop_
_entity_poly.entity_id
_entity_poly.type
_entity_poly.pdbx_seq_one_letter_code
_entity_poly.pdbx_strand_id
1 'polypeptide(L)'
;NHVRRAYSSGTPAIGVGAGNVPVIIDSTADLPDAAKKIMMSKCFDNATSCSSENSVTILDDVYEDAIQALKEAGGYLVTAEEKRKILETLWVDGHLNRHVIAKDPDVLAEHCGLSEEAKSAKFFLVEDQNGVGKDYPLSDEKLSLVLTVYRAKDFSEAKAHVQNVLDFVGMGHSVGIHTKEEAHATELAEDLRVVR
;
A
#
# COMPACT_ATOMS: atom_id res chain seq x y z
N ASN A 1 -5.33 0.79 21.58
CA ASN A 1 -6.55 0.91 20.80
C ASN A 1 -7.27 2.22 21.17
N HIS A 2 -7.09 3.27 20.37
CA HIS A 2 -7.62 4.61 20.64
C HIS A 2 -9.15 4.65 20.60
N VAL A 3 -9.79 3.93 19.69
CA VAL A 3 -11.26 3.82 19.57
C VAL A 3 -11.87 3.28 20.85
N ARG A 4 -11.30 2.20 21.40
CA ARG A 4 -11.77 1.64 22.67
C ARG A 4 -11.64 2.63 23.83
N ARG A 5 -10.53 3.38 23.89
CA ARG A 5 -10.33 4.41 24.91
C ARG A 5 -11.33 5.56 24.74
N ALA A 6 -11.58 6.00 23.49
CA ALA A 6 -12.57 7.03 23.21
C ALA A 6 -13.97 6.62 23.70
N TYR A 7 -14.42 5.42 23.35
CA TYR A 7 -15.71 4.90 23.82
C TYR A 7 -15.77 4.69 25.34
N SER A 8 -14.64 4.41 25.98
CA SER A 8 -14.58 4.24 27.45
C SER A 8 -14.44 5.55 28.22
N SER A 9 -14.33 6.70 27.55
CA SER A 9 -14.11 8.01 28.19
C SER A 9 -15.37 8.59 28.83
N GLY A 10 -16.56 8.07 28.50
CA GLY A 10 -17.85 8.67 28.89
C GLY A 10 -18.26 9.88 28.05
N THR A 11 -17.45 10.31 27.09
CA THR A 11 -17.78 11.38 26.15
C THR A 11 -18.33 10.78 24.85
N PRO A 12 -19.32 11.39 24.19
CA PRO A 12 -19.78 10.94 22.88
C PRO A 12 -18.60 10.82 21.89
N ALA A 13 -18.45 9.65 21.28
CA ALA A 13 -17.36 9.37 20.36
C ALA A 13 -17.87 8.52 19.18
N ILE A 14 -17.34 8.79 17.99
CA ILE A 14 -17.58 8.00 16.78
C ILE A 14 -16.21 7.44 16.35
N GLY A 15 -16.04 6.13 16.47
CA GLY A 15 -14.84 5.44 16.04
C GLY A 15 -15.00 4.91 14.62
N VAL A 16 -13.92 4.95 13.86
CA VAL A 16 -13.82 4.38 12.52
C VAL A 16 -12.81 3.22 12.49
N GLY A 17 -12.83 2.41 11.42
CA GLY A 17 -11.87 1.33 11.21
C GLY A 17 -10.45 1.83 10.92
N ALA A 18 -9.53 0.89 10.76
CA ALA A 18 -8.16 1.17 10.31
C ALA A 18 -8.15 1.61 8.85
N GLY A 19 -7.16 2.44 8.48
CA GLY A 19 -6.87 2.76 7.09
C GLY A 19 -6.09 1.62 6.44
N ASN A 20 -6.36 1.35 5.19
CA ASN A 20 -5.52 0.50 4.33
C ASN A 20 -5.92 0.80 2.89
N VAL A 21 -5.14 1.62 2.21
CA VAL A 21 -5.51 2.15 0.89
C VAL A 21 -4.88 1.30 -0.22
N PRO A 22 -5.66 0.47 -0.92
CA PRO A 22 -5.22 -0.15 -2.16
C PRO A 22 -5.44 0.81 -3.35
N VAL A 23 -4.56 0.70 -4.34
CA VAL A 23 -4.63 1.48 -5.58
C VAL A 23 -4.53 0.54 -6.79
N ILE A 24 -5.22 0.85 -7.88
CA ILE A 24 -5.09 0.15 -9.15
C ILE A 24 -4.31 1.02 -10.15
N ILE A 25 -3.36 0.42 -10.85
CA ILE A 25 -2.80 0.97 -12.09
C ILE A 25 -3.41 0.17 -13.25
N ASP A 26 -4.30 0.82 -13.97
CA ASP A 26 -5.05 0.25 -15.09
C ASP A 26 -4.26 0.36 -16.40
N SER A 27 -4.62 -0.43 -17.41
CA SER A 27 -3.96 -0.48 -18.73
C SER A 27 -3.88 0.89 -19.43
N THR A 28 -4.83 1.77 -19.16
CA THR A 28 -4.91 3.10 -19.79
C THR A 28 -4.22 4.20 -18.98
N ALA A 29 -3.58 3.85 -17.85
CA ALA A 29 -2.93 4.81 -16.97
C ALA A 29 -1.79 5.57 -17.68
N ASP A 30 -1.61 6.83 -17.30
CA ASP A 30 -0.37 7.55 -17.57
C ASP A 30 0.66 7.11 -16.51
N LEU A 31 1.52 6.16 -16.87
CA LEU A 31 2.41 5.50 -15.91
C LEU A 31 3.39 6.45 -15.22
N PRO A 32 4.04 7.39 -15.90
CA PRO A 32 4.90 8.38 -15.25
C PRO A 32 4.13 9.28 -14.24
N ASP A 33 2.93 9.73 -14.61
CA ASP A 33 2.07 10.54 -13.73
C ASP A 33 1.56 9.73 -12.54
N ALA A 34 1.11 8.49 -12.77
CA ALA A 34 0.70 7.56 -11.72
C ALA A 34 1.82 7.30 -10.71
N ALA A 35 3.01 6.95 -11.18
CA ALA A 35 4.18 6.68 -10.35
C ALA A 35 4.59 7.91 -9.53
N LYS A 36 4.56 9.10 -10.13
CA LYS A 36 4.85 10.37 -9.45
C LYS A 36 3.83 10.63 -8.33
N LYS A 37 2.54 10.46 -8.58
CA LYS A 37 1.46 10.68 -7.60
C LYS A 37 1.55 9.68 -6.45
N ILE A 38 1.78 8.41 -6.74
CA ILE A 38 2.00 7.36 -5.73
C ILE A 38 3.22 7.71 -4.87
N MET A 39 4.35 8.06 -5.47
CA MET A 39 5.54 8.48 -4.73
C MET A 39 5.25 9.67 -3.82
N MET A 40 4.61 10.73 -4.33
CA MET A 40 4.29 11.92 -3.53
C MET A 40 3.40 11.59 -2.34
N SER A 41 2.38 10.77 -2.54
CA SER A 41 1.45 10.35 -1.48
C SER A 41 2.13 9.40 -0.50
N LYS A 42 2.87 8.40 -1.00
CA LYS A 42 3.59 7.42 -0.17
C LYS A 42 4.66 8.04 0.70
N CYS A 43 5.42 9.00 0.17
CA CYS A 43 6.49 9.67 0.90
C CYS A 43 6.01 10.81 1.80
N PHE A 44 4.75 11.25 1.66
CA PHE A 44 4.19 12.26 2.54
C PHE A 44 4.15 11.75 3.99
N ASP A 45 4.80 12.52 4.88
CA ASP A 45 4.87 12.21 6.31
C ASP A 45 5.31 10.75 6.60
N ASN A 46 6.25 10.24 5.82
CA ASN A 46 6.78 8.86 5.91
C ASN A 46 5.67 7.79 5.95
N ALA A 47 4.62 7.99 5.15
CA ALA A 47 3.45 7.10 5.04
C ALA A 47 2.64 6.93 6.34
N THR A 48 2.65 7.91 7.23
CA THR A 48 1.81 7.88 8.44
C THR A 48 0.42 8.43 8.21
N SER A 49 0.19 9.13 7.08
CA SER A 49 -1.16 9.50 6.67
C SER A 49 -1.99 8.24 6.42
N CYS A 50 -3.18 8.16 7.01
CA CYS A 50 -4.10 7.04 6.80
C CYS A 50 -4.60 6.93 5.34
N SER A 51 -4.37 7.95 4.51
CA SER A 51 -4.67 7.94 3.08
C SER A 51 -3.48 7.57 2.19
N SER A 52 -2.31 7.30 2.78
CA SER A 52 -1.15 6.80 2.04
C SER A 52 -1.40 5.40 1.48
N GLU A 53 -1.02 5.17 0.24
CA GLU A 53 -1.18 3.87 -0.40
C GLU A 53 -0.38 2.80 0.34
N ASN A 54 -1.05 1.70 0.68
CA ASN A 54 -0.40 0.53 1.28
C ASN A 54 -0.08 -0.55 0.25
N SER A 55 -0.86 -0.61 -0.81
CA SER A 55 -0.63 -1.54 -1.92
C SER A 55 -1.04 -0.95 -3.25
N VAL A 56 -0.43 -1.46 -4.31
CA VAL A 56 -0.80 -1.18 -5.70
C VAL A 56 -1.02 -2.50 -6.44
N THR A 57 -2.16 -2.62 -7.11
CA THR A 57 -2.48 -3.73 -8.01
C THR A 57 -2.34 -3.24 -9.45
N ILE A 58 -1.41 -3.82 -10.18
CA ILE A 58 -1.06 -3.40 -11.54
C ILE A 58 -1.59 -4.43 -12.53
N LEU A 59 -2.24 -3.97 -13.60
CA LEU A 59 -2.71 -4.86 -14.66
C LEU A 59 -1.52 -5.44 -15.45
N ASP A 60 -1.67 -6.68 -15.87
CA ASP A 60 -0.61 -7.52 -16.44
C ASP A 60 0.06 -6.91 -17.67
N ASP A 61 -0.73 -6.29 -18.54
CA ASP A 61 -0.28 -5.69 -19.79
C ASP A 61 0.60 -4.43 -19.63
N VAL A 62 0.53 -3.78 -18.48
CA VAL A 62 1.36 -2.59 -18.15
C VAL A 62 2.29 -2.83 -16.97
N TYR A 63 2.37 -4.06 -16.46
CA TYR A 63 3.05 -4.37 -15.20
C TYR A 63 4.53 -3.96 -15.21
N GLU A 64 5.29 -4.43 -16.19
CA GLU A 64 6.74 -4.18 -16.24
C GLU A 64 7.04 -2.68 -16.42
N ASP A 65 6.27 -1.99 -17.28
CA ASP A 65 6.41 -0.56 -17.53
C ASP A 65 6.02 0.26 -16.29
N ALA A 66 5.01 -0.17 -15.54
CA ALA A 66 4.61 0.48 -14.30
C ALA A 66 5.67 0.30 -13.19
N ILE A 67 6.25 -0.90 -13.07
CA ILE A 67 7.38 -1.13 -12.15
C ILE A 67 8.56 -0.23 -12.51
N GLN A 68 8.89 -0.11 -13.79
CA GLN A 68 9.96 0.78 -14.24
C GLN A 68 9.65 2.25 -13.91
N ALA A 69 8.43 2.72 -14.16
CA ALA A 69 8.01 4.08 -13.81
C ALA A 69 8.08 4.34 -12.29
N LEU A 70 7.68 3.39 -11.45
CA LEU A 70 7.79 3.48 -10.00
C LEU A 70 9.26 3.54 -9.53
N LYS A 71 10.16 2.79 -10.17
CA LYS A 71 11.61 2.87 -9.91
C LYS A 71 12.18 4.24 -10.29
N GLU A 72 11.80 4.78 -11.44
CA GLU A 72 12.20 6.12 -11.90
C GLU A 72 11.68 7.23 -10.98
N ALA A 73 10.53 7.03 -10.32
CA ALA A 73 10.00 7.92 -9.30
C ALA A 73 10.79 7.86 -7.98
N GLY A 74 11.70 6.90 -7.81
CA GLY A 74 12.54 6.73 -6.64
C GLY A 74 12.20 5.50 -5.80
N GLY A 75 11.37 4.59 -6.31
CA GLY A 75 11.09 3.29 -5.69
C GLY A 75 12.27 2.32 -5.87
N TYR A 76 12.53 1.53 -4.85
CA TYR A 76 13.50 0.42 -4.89
C TYR A 76 12.74 -0.91 -4.87
N LEU A 77 12.90 -1.70 -5.92
CA LEU A 77 12.31 -3.04 -5.99
C LEU A 77 13.19 -4.00 -5.20
N VAL A 78 12.66 -4.49 -4.08
CA VAL A 78 13.41 -5.37 -3.18
C VAL A 78 13.55 -6.78 -3.75
N THR A 79 14.66 -7.42 -3.42
CA THR A 79 14.90 -8.84 -3.70
C THR A 79 14.06 -9.74 -2.79
N ALA A 80 13.96 -11.03 -3.13
CA ALA A 80 13.27 -12.02 -2.29
C ALA A 80 13.86 -12.12 -0.87
N GLU A 81 15.18 -11.97 -0.74
CA GLU A 81 15.86 -11.97 0.57
C GLU A 81 15.51 -10.69 1.36
N GLU A 82 15.53 -9.54 0.72
CA GLU A 82 15.17 -8.27 1.34
C GLU A 82 13.69 -8.24 1.75
N LYS A 83 12.80 -8.81 0.94
CA LYS A 83 11.38 -9.01 1.31
C LYS A 83 11.25 -9.76 2.63
N ARG A 84 12.00 -10.86 2.81
CA ARG A 84 12.00 -11.62 4.07
C ARG A 84 12.46 -10.76 5.25
N LYS A 85 13.53 -10.01 5.09
CA LYS A 85 14.04 -9.08 6.11
C LYS A 85 13.03 -8.00 6.47
N ILE A 86 12.35 -7.41 5.48
CA ILE A 86 11.26 -6.45 5.69
C ILE A 86 10.13 -7.07 6.52
N LEU A 87 9.68 -8.28 6.16
CA LEU A 87 8.63 -8.98 6.89
C LEU A 87 9.02 -9.23 8.35
N GLU A 88 10.22 -9.73 8.61
CA GLU A 88 10.74 -9.99 9.96
C GLU A 88 10.91 -8.71 10.79
N THR A 89 11.18 -7.58 10.14
CA THR A 89 11.39 -6.28 10.80
C THR A 89 10.09 -5.53 11.07
N LEU A 90 9.17 -5.53 10.10
CA LEU A 90 7.91 -4.78 10.22
C LEU A 90 6.94 -5.44 11.20
N TRP A 91 6.95 -6.77 11.32
CA TRP A 91 6.04 -7.47 12.22
C TRP A 91 6.81 -8.27 13.27
N VAL A 92 6.54 -7.99 14.54
CA VAL A 92 7.09 -8.69 15.70
C VAL A 92 5.92 -9.24 16.52
N ASP A 93 5.92 -10.54 16.77
CA ASP A 93 4.85 -11.24 17.51
C ASP A 93 3.43 -10.97 16.94
N GLY A 94 3.32 -10.89 15.62
CA GLY A 94 2.07 -10.63 14.91
C GLY A 94 1.55 -9.18 15.02
N HIS A 95 2.38 -8.26 15.50
CA HIS A 95 2.06 -6.84 15.61
C HIS A 95 3.05 -5.97 14.84
N LEU A 96 2.55 -4.85 14.29
CA LEU A 96 3.40 -3.89 13.62
C LEU A 96 4.45 -3.32 14.60
N ASN A 97 5.71 -3.40 14.21
CA ASN A 97 6.86 -2.96 14.99
C ASN A 97 6.90 -1.43 15.08
N ARG A 98 6.67 -0.90 16.27
CA ARG A 98 6.63 0.55 16.52
C ARG A 98 7.96 1.28 16.27
N HIS A 99 9.08 0.55 16.26
CA HIS A 99 10.40 1.15 16.07
C HIS A 99 10.70 1.50 14.60
N VAL A 100 9.91 0.97 13.66
CA VAL A 100 10.07 1.20 12.21
C VAL A 100 8.92 1.97 11.56
N ILE A 101 7.91 2.36 12.35
CA ILE A 101 6.83 3.24 11.89
C ILE A 101 7.38 4.65 11.65
N ALA A 102 6.97 5.29 10.57
CA ALA A 102 7.30 6.68 10.24
C ALA A 102 8.80 6.97 10.13
N LYS A 103 9.61 5.99 9.76
CA LYS A 103 11.05 6.20 9.58
C LYS A 103 11.37 6.72 8.18
N ASP A 104 12.41 7.55 8.12
CA ASP A 104 13.03 7.96 6.86
C ASP A 104 13.53 6.72 6.09
N PRO A 105 13.59 6.77 4.75
CA PRO A 105 13.84 5.57 3.95
C PRO A 105 15.21 4.92 4.24
N ASP A 106 16.25 5.71 4.46
CA ASP A 106 17.59 5.22 4.84
C ASP A 106 17.59 4.52 6.21
N VAL A 107 16.90 5.10 7.19
CA VAL A 107 16.74 4.52 8.53
C VAL A 107 15.93 3.22 8.47
N LEU A 108 14.84 3.19 7.67
CA LEU A 108 14.06 1.97 7.47
C LEU A 108 14.88 0.88 6.77
N ALA A 109 15.66 1.25 5.73
CA ALA A 109 16.56 0.34 5.04
C ALA A 109 17.62 -0.26 5.98
N GLU A 110 18.19 0.57 6.87
CA GLU A 110 19.16 0.11 7.88
C GLU A 110 18.51 -0.87 8.87
N HIS A 111 17.36 -0.53 9.42
CA HIS A 111 16.62 -1.42 10.33
C HIS A 111 16.26 -2.77 9.71
N CYS A 112 15.91 -2.77 8.43
CA CYS A 112 15.61 -3.99 7.67
C CYS A 112 16.87 -4.72 7.16
N GLY A 113 18.06 -4.14 7.30
CA GLY A 113 19.31 -4.72 6.79
C GLY A 113 19.31 -4.87 5.27
N LEU A 114 18.76 -3.86 4.56
CA LEU A 114 18.73 -3.82 3.11
C LEU A 114 20.08 -3.40 2.54
N SER A 115 20.22 -3.49 1.20
CA SER A 115 21.43 -3.11 0.48
C SER A 115 21.75 -1.61 0.60
N GLU A 116 23.00 -1.23 0.32
CA GLU A 116 23.39 0.18 0.26
C GLU A 116 22.65 0.95 -0.84
N GLU A 117 22.29 0.27 -1.93
CA GLU A 117 21.46 0.86 -3.00
C GLU A 117 20.07 1.23 -2.47
N ALA A 118 19.46 0.37 -1.67
CA ALA A 118 18.15 0.61 -1.06
C ALA A 118 18.12 1.85 -0.16
N LYS A 119 19.23 2.21 0.50
CA LYS A 119 19.32 3.42 1.35
C LYS A 119 19.13 4.72 0.59
N SER A 120 19.34 4.71 -0.73
CA SER A 120 19.15 5.87 -1.60
C SER A 120 17.73 6.01 -2.14
N ALA A 121 16.87 5.03 -1.88
CA ALA A 121 15.49 5.01 -2.35
C ALA A 121 14.62 5.98 -1.55
N LYS A 122 13.48 6.37 -2.14
CA LYS A 122 12.44 7.13 -1.44
C LYS A 122 11.41 6.23 -0.78
N PHE A 123 11.14 5.06 -1.36
CA PHE A 123 10.21 4.06 -0.87
C PHE A 123 10.56 2.68 -1.44
N PHE A 124 9.99 1.62 -0.86
CA PHE A 124 10.33 0.24 -1.19
C PHE A 124 9.16 -0.46 -1.85
N LEU A 125 9.40 -1.07 -3.01
CA LEU A 125 8.43 -1.88 -3.75
C LEU A 125 8.64 -3.35 -3.37
N VAL A 126 7.59 -3.98 -2.84
CA VAL A 126 7.64 -5.37 -2.41
C VAL A 126 6.60 -6.17 -3.19
N GLU A 127 7.04 -6.94 -4.17
CA GLU A 127 6.14 -7.84 -4.91
C GLU A 127 5.60 -8.95 -4.01
N ASP A 128 4.30 -9.21 -4.09
CA ASP A 128 3.65 -10.30 -3.37
C ASP A 128 2.67 -11.08 -4.23
N GLN A 129 2.34 -12.31 -3.80
CA GLN A 129 1.53 -13.27 -4.55
C GLN A 129 0.02 -13.11 -4.28
N ASN A 130 -0.50 -11.90 -4.36
CA ASN A 130 -1.94 -11.60 -4.25
C ASN A 130 -2.66 -12.23 -3.02
N GLY A 131 -1.89 -12.65 -2.02
CA GLY A 131 -2.45 -13.15 -0.77
C GLY A 131 -2.97 -12.01 0.10
N VAL A 132 -4.11 -12.22 0.76
CA VAL A 132 -4.74 -11.24 1.65
C VAL A 132 -5.10 -11.92 2.97
N GLY A 133 -4.89 -11.22 4.07
CA GLY A 133 -5.27 -11.71 5.39
C GLY A 133 -4.09 -11.89 6.34
N LYS A 134 -4.35 -12.50 7.49
CA LYS A 134 -3.36 -12.62 8.57
C LYS A 134 -2.09 -13.39 8.19
N ASP A 135 -2.19 -14.33 7.27
CA ASP A 135 -1.05 -15.11 6.79
C ASP A 135 -0.25 -14.36 5.72
N TYR A 136 -0.76 -13.21 5.27
CA TYR A 136 -0.18 -12.33 4.26
C TYR A 136 -0.03 -10.89 4.81
N PRO A 137 0.87 -10.64 5.74
CA PRO A 137 0.95 -9.37 6.46
C PRO A 137 1.24 -8.17 5.55
N LEU A 138 1.82 -8.37 4.36
CA LEU A 138 2.00 -7.31 3.36
C LEU A 138 0.68 -6.74 2.84
N SER A 139 -0.44 -7.42 3.05
CA SER A 139 -1.79 -6.92 2.70
C SER A 139 -2.37 -5.96 3.75
N ASP A 140 -1.75 -5.84 4.93
CA ASP A 140 -2.19 -4.96 6.02
C ASP A 140 -1.61 -3.55 5.91
N GLU A 141 -2.12 -2.63 6.73
CA GLU A 141 -1.56 -1.28 6.88
C GLU A 141 -0.15 -1.35 7.49
N LYS A 142 0.80 -0.64 6.87
CA LYS A 142 2.23 -0.73 7.23
C LYS A 142 2.77 0.51 7.95
N LEU A 143 2.13 1.66 7.82
CA LEU A 143 2.58 2.95 8.37
C LEU A 143 4.08 3.20 8.13
N SER A 144 4.57 2.81 6.97
CA SER A 144 5.97 2.86 6.56
C SER A 144 6.09 3.03 5.04
N LEU A 145 7.28 3.33 4.57
CA LEU A 145 7.58 3.55 3.16
C LEU A 145 7.61 2.25 2.31
N VAL A 146 6.98 1.19 2.80
CA VAL A 146 6.82 -0.07 2.07
C VAL A 146 5.50 -0.08 1.31
N LEU A 147 5.56 -0.22 0.00
CA LEU A 147 4.42 -0.37 -0.92
C LEU A 147 4.38 -1.80 -1.43
N THR A 148 3.32 -2.53 -1.12
CA THR A 148 3.13 -3.88 -1.67
C THR A 148 2.65 -3.79 -3.11
N VAL A 149 3.23 -4.58 -3.99
CA VAL A 149 2.89 -4.64 -5.41
C VAL A 149 2.26 -5.98 -5.72
N TYR A 150 1.08 -5.93 -6.30
CA TYR A 150 0.31 -7.07 -6.77
C TYR A 150 0.12 -7.00 -8.28
N ARG A 151 -0.10 -8.15 -8.91
CA ARG A 151 -0.32 -8.28 -10.35
C ARG A 151 -1.72 -8.86 -10.60
N ALA A 152 -2.47 -8.29 -11.50
CA ALA A 152 -3.79 -8.78 -11.90
C ALA A 152 -3.85 -8.91 -13.42
N LYS A 153 -4.46 -9.95 -13.92
CA LYS A 153 -4.56 -10.22 -15.37
C LYS A 153 -5.45 -9.20 -16.11
N ASP A 154 -6.46 -8.67 -15.40
CA ASP A 154 -7.44 -7.73 -15.94
C ASP A 154 -8.05 -6.86 -14.83
N PHE A 155 -8.85 -5.86 -15.21
CA PHE A 155 -9.50 -4.96 -14.26
C PHE A 155 -10.45 -5.68 -13.29
N SER A 156 -11.14 -6.72 -13.75
CA SER A 156 -12.07 -7.49 -12.89
C SER A 156 -11.32 -8.20 -11.75
N GLU A 157 -10.16 -8.80 -12.05
CA GLU A 157 -9.31 -9.42 -11.03
C GLU A 157 -8.70 -8.36 -10.10
N ALA A 158 -8.25 -7.23 -10.64
CA ALA A 158 -7.73 -6.13 -9.83
C ALA A 158 -8.77 -5.59 -8.86
N LYS A 159 -10.02 -5.37 -9.32
CA LYS A 159 -11.15 -4.96 -8.47
C LYS A 159 -11.45 -5.99 -7.39
N ALA A 160 -11.50 -7.27 -7.73
CA ALA A 160 -11.73 -8.34 -6.78
C ALA A 160 -10.62 -8.41 -5.71
N HIS A 161 -9.36 -8.24 -6.12
CA HIS A 161 -8.23 -8.20 -5.18
C HIS A 161 -8.34 -7.01 -4.23
N VAL A 162 -8.61 -5.82 -4.74
CA VAL A 162 -8.79 -4.60 -3.94
C VAL A 162 -9.95 -4.76 -2.96
N GLN A 163 -11.08 -5.35 -3.38
CA GLN A 163 -12.20 -5.67 -2.49
C GLN A 163 -11.75 -6.59 -1.34
N ASN A 164 -10.98 -7.65 -1.63
CA ASN A 164 -10.45 -8.56 -0.60
C ASN A 164 -9.55 -7.84 0.41
N VAL A 165 -8.69 -6.92 -0.06
CA VAL A 165 -7.83 -6.09 0.81
C VAL A 165 -8.69 -5.22 1.72
N LEU A 166 -9.71 -4.54 1.18
CA LEU A 166 -10.63 -3.70 1.95
C LEU A 166 -11.46 -4.51 2.95
N ASP A 167 -11.92 -5.70 2.57
CA ASP A 167 -12.68 -6.58 3.47
C ASP A 167 -11.83 -7.11 4.63
N PHE A 168 -10.54 -7.30 4.42
CA PHE A 168 -9.61 -7.67 5.47
C PHE A 168 -9.35 -6.51 6.42
N VAL A 169 -8.88 -5.38 5.89
CA VAL A 169 -8.63 -4.13 6.63
C VAL A 169 -8.82 -2.94 5.68
N GLY A 170 -9.55 -1.92 6.09
CA GLY A 170 -9.72 -0.69 5.32
C GLY A 170 -11.13 -0.44 4.79
N MET A 171 -12.08 -1.32 5.07
CA MET A 171 -13.48 -1.12 4.66
C MET A 171 -14.02 0.23 5.17
N GLY A 172 -14.66 0.98 4.27
CA GLY A 172 -15.18 2.31 4.56
C GLY A 172 -14.13 3.42 4.51
N HIS A 173 -12.87 3.14 4.08
CA HIS A 173 -11.82 4.16 4.03
C HIS A 173 -11.65 4.74 2.61
N SER A 174 -10.70 4.28 1.86
CA SER A 174 -10.33 4.86 0.55
C SER A 174 -9.84 3.80 -0.43
N VAL A 175 -10.01 4.05 -1.71
CA VAL A 175 -9.41 3.32 -2.83
C VAL A 175 -8.93 4.32 -3.86
N GLY A 176 -7.91 3.98 -4.62
CA GLY A 176 -7.42 4.79 -5.73
C GLY A 176 -7.39 4.00 -7.03
N ILE A 177 -7.46 4.72 -8.15
CA ILE A 177 -7.23 4.17 -9.48
C ILE A 177 -6.53 5.21 -10.35
N HIS A 178 -5.54 4.77 -11.09
CA HIS A 178 -4.94 5.51 -12.19
C HIS A 178 -5.44 4.91 -13.50
N THR A 179 -6.29 5.63 -14.21
CA THR A 179 -6.93 5.18 -15.45
C THR A 179 -7.36 6.38 -16.30
N LYS A 180 -7.49 6.17 -17.61
CA LYS A 180 -8.21 7.05 -18.54
C LYS A 180 -9.57 6.45 -18.94
N GLU A 181 -9.88 5.23 -18.46
CA GLU A 181 -11.17 4.58 -18.68
C GLU A 181 -12.14 4.99 -17.58
N GLU A 182 -13.02 5.93 -17.87
CA GLU A 182 -13.98 6.48 -16.91
C GLU A 182 -14.95 5.40 -16.36
N ALA A 183 -15.26 4.39 -17.19
CA ALA A 183 -16.12 3.28 -16.78
C ALA A 183 -15.51 2.50 -15.61
N HIS A 184 -14.21 2.25 -15.61
CA HIS A 184 -13.53 1.55 -14.51
C HIS A 184 -13.56 2.36 -13.21
N ALA A 185 -13.34 3.68 -13.30
CA ALA A 185 -13.43 4.55 -12.12
C ALA A 185 -14.86 4.60 -11.54
N THR A 186 -15.86 4.66 -12.41
CA THR A 186 -17.28 4.63 -12.02
C THR A 186 -17.65 3.32 -11.36
N GLU A 187 -17.26 2.19 -11.96
CA GLU A 187 -17.52 0.85 -11.43
C GLU A 187 -16.90 0.65 -10.03
N LEU A 188 -15.67 1.12 -9.81
CA LEU A 188 -15.07 1.10 -8.47
C LEU A 188 -15.86 1.94 -7.45
N ALA A 189 -16.29 3.13 -7.86
CA ALA A 189 -17.02 4.04 -6.97
C ALA A 189 -18.42 3.50 -6.59
N GLU A 190 -19.06 2.76 -7.48
CA GLU A 190 -20.39 2.19 -7.25
C GLU A 190 -20.35 0.87 -6.44
N ASP A 191 -19.34 0.03 -6.67
CA ASP A 191 -19.27 -1.32 -6.12
C ASP A 191 -18.54 -1.38 -4.77
N LEU A 192 -17.53 -0.53 -4.54
CA LEU A 192 -16.72 -0.62 -3.33
C LEU A 192 -17.27 0.25 -2.19
N ARG A 193 -17.27 -0.32 -0.98
CA ARG A 193 -17.74 0.36 0.23
C ARG A 193 -16.63 1.23 0.83
N VAL A 194 -16.37 2.36 0.20
CA VAL A 194 -15.37 3.36 0.63
C VAL A 194 -16.00 4.76 0.64
N VAL A 195 -15.38 5.67 1.38
CA VAL A 195 -15.86 7.07 1.44
C VAL A 195 -15.09 7.98 0.47
N ARG A 196 -14.00 7.49 -0.11
CA ARG A 196 -13.18 8.25 -1.04
C ARG A 196 -12.45 7.31 -2.00
#